data_11bc9ffff7a1a9f235f82603b040c4b1
#
_entry.id   11bc9ffff7a1a9f235f82603b040c4b1
#
_cell.length_a   1.000
_cell.length_b   1.000
_cell.length_c   1.000
_cell.angle_alpha   90.00
_cell.angle_beta   90.00
_cell.angle_gamma   90.00
#
_symmetry.space_group_name_H-M   'P 1'
#
loop_
_entity.id
_entity.type
_entity.pdbx_description
1 polymer ?
#
loop_
_entity_poly.entity_id
_entity_poly.type
_entity_poly.pdbx_seq_one_letter_code
_entity_poly.pdbx_strand_id
1 'polypeptide(L)'
;MLQVRRITLQFGARVVLDCVSLQVQAGEIVAVLGESGSGKTTLLRVIAGLEKPSAGTVWLAGANLSATPVHQRSIGMVFQDNQLFPHLSVAENVAYALRVQGVATAQRQQRVRAMLELVGLPDFEERAVGQLSGGEAKRVAVARALVAAPQVLLLDEPLSGLDSALHARLLADLCALLRARGTTTLHVTHNRAEAEAIADRVVEISSLSNNQP
;
A
#
# COMPACT_ATOMS: atom_id res chain seq x y z
N MET A 1 0.78 12.11 -9.94
CA MET A 1 -0.12 12.72 -8.94
C MET A 1 -1.37 11.84 -8.80
N LEU A 2 -1.69 11.42 -7.57
CA LEU A 2 -2.94 10.77 -7.19
C LEU A 2 -3.93 11.84 -6.69
N GLN A 3 -5.19 11.77 -7.10
CA GLN A 3 -6.25 12.65 -6.60
C GLN A 3 -7.47 11.83 -6.19
N VAL A 4 -7.91 12.04 -4.98
CA VAL A 4 -9.17 11.56 -4.42
C VAL A 4 -10.10 12.77 -4.35
N ARG A 5 -11.25 12.71 -5.01
CA ARG A 5 -12.16 13.85 -5.16
C ARG A 5 -13.53 13.52 -4.59
N ARG A 6 -13.83 14.08 -3.42
CA ARG A 6 -15.15 14.04 -2.76
C ARG A 6 -15.69 12.61 -2.62
N ILE A 7 -14.84 11.67 -2.17
CA ILE A 7 -15.25 10.28 -1.97
C ILE A 7 -16.23 10.18 -0.80
N THR A 8 -17.39 9.63 -1.10
CA THR A 8 -18.39 9.23 -0.09
C THR A 8 -18.60 7.72 -0.20
N LEU A 9 -18.59 7.03 0.93
CA LEU A 9 -18.91 5.60 1.02
C LEU A 9 -19.68 5.30 2.28
N GLN A 10 -20.75 4.52 2.12
CA GLN A 10 -21.59 4.06 3.23
C GLN A 10 -21.80 2.55 3.16
N PHE A 11 -21.93 1.92 4.31
CA PHE A 11 -22.33 0.52 4.48
C PHE A 11 -23.67 0.49 5.21
N GLY A 12 -24.75 0.14 4.50
CA GLY A 12 -26.11 0.31 5.02
C GLY A 12 -26.40 1.77 5.38
N ALA A 13 -26.76 2.02 6.63
CA ALA A 13 -27.04 3.40 7.13
C ALA A 13 -25.77 4.12 7.65
N ARG A 14 -24.63 3.42 7.76
CA ARG A 14 -23.40 4.01 8.32
C ARG A 14 -22.56 4.64 7.23
N VAL A 15 -22.38 5.95 7.27
CA VAL A 15 -21.39 6.67 6.45
C VAL A 15 -20.00 6.44 7.06
N VAL A 16 -19.06 5.94 6.26
CA VAL A 16 -17.67 5.67 6.66
C VAL A 16 -16.71 6.71 6.08
N LEU A 17 -16.95 7.13 4.85
CA LEU A 17 -16.23 8.24 4.22
C LEU A 17 -17.26 9.28 3.79
N ASP A 18 -17.07 10.54 4.17
CA ASP A 18 -17.97 11.65 3.83
C ASP A 18 -17.21 12.76 3.11
N CYS A 19 -17.45 12.89 1.80
CA CYS A 19 -16.86 13.91 0.92
C CYS A 19 -15.32 14.02 1.01
N VAL A 20 -14.62 12.93 1.28
CA VAL A 20 -13.16 12.90 1.49
C VAL A 20 -12.42 13.32 0.24
N SER A 21 -11.50 14.29 0.37
CA SER A 21 -10.65 14.76 -0.72
C SER A 21 -9.18 14.78 -0.30
N LEU A 22 -8.31 14.29 -1.18
CA LEU A 22 -6.86 14.20 -0.93
C LEU A 22 -6.10 14.29 -2.25
N GLN A 23 -4.95 14.94 -2.23
CA GLN A 23 -3.99 14.93 -3.34
C GLN A 23 -2.63 14.47 -2.83
N VAL A 24 -1.95 13.63 -3.63
CA VAL A 24 -0.59 13.17 -3.38
C VAL A 24 0.23 13.42 -4.65
N GLN A 25 1.31 14.18 -4.52
CA GLN A 25 2.18 14.49 -5.65
C GLN A 25 2.98 13.26 -6.08
N ALA A 26 3.53 13.28 -7.30
CA ALA A 26 4.42 12.21 -7.75
C ALA A 26 5.67 12.15 -6.86
N GLY A 27 5.98 10.96 -6.34
CA GLY A 27 7.11 10.74 -5.43
C GLY A 27 6.90 11.19 -3.99
N GLU A 28 5.76 11.83 -3.67
CA GLU A 28 5.42 12.25 -2.30
C GLU A 28 4.98 11.04 -1.47
N ILE A 29 5.41 11.00 -0.21
CA ILE A 29 4.92 10.09 0.81
C ILE A 29 3.98 10.87 1.73
N VAL A 30 2.69 10.55 1.70
CA VAL A 30 1.68 11.15 2.59
C VAL A 30 1.23 10.11 3.60
N ALA A 31 1.27 10.48 4.89
CA ALA A 31 0.65 9.67 5.94
C ALA A 31 -0.72 10.22 6.31
N VAL A 32 -1.70 9.31 6.43
CA VAL A 32 -3.05 9.61 6.92
C VAL A 32 -3.20 9.00 8.31
N LEU A 33 -3.37 9.88 9.29
CA LEU A 33 -3.61 9.53 10.69
C LEU A 33 -5.10 9.44 10.99
N GLY A 34 -5.43 8.65 11.99
CA GLY A 34 -6.77 8.58 12.57
C GLY A 34 -6.93 7.37 13.46
N GLU A 35 -7.96 7.39 14.29
CA GLU A 35 -8.30 6.29 15.19
C GLU A 35 -8.70 5.00 14.44
N SER A 36 -8.69 3.87 15.14
CA SER A 36 -9.23 2.64 14.59
C SER A 36 -10.71 2.81 14.23
N GLY A 37 -11.09 2.31 13.05
CA GLY A 37 -12.46 2.45 12.54
C GLY A 37 -12.83 3.81 11.95
N SER A 38 -11.88 4.76 11.80
CA SER A 38 -12.10 6.07 11.19
C SER A 38 -12.19 6.08 9.65
N GLY A 39 -12.09 4.91 9.01
CA GLY A 39 -12.24 4.78 7.55
C GLY A 39 -10.93 4.77 6.75
N LYS A 40 -9.75 4.78 7.38
CA LYS A 40 -8.44 4.79 6.68
C LYS A 40 -8.27 3.62 5.70
N THR A 41 -8.46 2.39 6.18
CA THR A 41 -8.42 1.18 5.34
C THR A 41 -9.46 1.24 4.22
N THR A 42 -10.65 1.76 4.52
CA THR A 42 -11.72 1.94 3.53
C THR A 42 -11.32 2.92 2.43
N LEU A 43 -10.66 4.03 2.80
CA LEU A 43 -10.12 4.98 1.84
C LEU A 43 -9.10 4.32 0.91
N LEU A 44 -8.15 3.54 1.45
CA LEU A 44 -7.18 2.80 0.63
C LEU A 44 -7.88 1.80 -0.30
N ARG A 45 -8.89 1.07 0.18
CA ARG A 45 -9.66 0.11 -0.63
C ARG A 45 -10.40 0.78 -1.79
N VAL A 46 -10.97 1.98 -1.57
CA VAL A 46 -11.59 2.77 -2.64
C VAL A 46 -10.55 3.19 -3.67
N ILE A 47 -9.38 3.68 -3.25
CA ILE A 47 -8.30 4.09 -4.15
C ILE A 47 -7.80 2.88 -4.98
N ALA A 48 -7.60 1.74 -4.33
CA ALA A 48 -7.21 0.50 -4.99
C ALA A 48 -8.29 -0.05 -5.95
N GLY A 49 -9.56 0.36 -5.78
CA GLY A 49 -10.70 -0.14 -6.55
C GLY A 49 -11.30 -1.44 -6.01
N LEU A 50 -10.95 -1.79 -4.78
CA LEU A 50 -11.52 -2.94 -4.07
C LEU A 50 -12.91 -2.63 -3.51
N GLU A 51 -13.20 -1.36 -3.28
CA GLU A 51 -14.51 -0.85 -2.85
C GLU A 51 -14.98 0.23 -3.83
N LYS A 52 -16.26 0.19 -4.17
CA LYS A 52 -16.87 1.19 -5.06
C LYS A 52 -17.47 2.30 -4.20
N PRO A 53 -17.02 3.56 -4.35
CA PRO A 53 -17.62 4.67 -3.61
C PRO A 53 -19.05 4.94 -4.07
N SER A 54 -19.90 5.43 -3.15
CA SER A 54 -21.26 5.89 -3.46
C SER A 54 -21.26 7.19 -4.28
N ALA A 55 -20.24 8.04 -4.04
CA ALA A 55 -20.01 9.27 -4.80
C ALA A 55 -18.52 9.62 -4.84
N GLY A 56 -18.13 10.50 -5.74
CA GLY A 56 -16.75 10.95 -5.91
C GLY A 56 -15.97 10.11 -6.91
N THR A 57 -14.70 10.44 -7.11
CA THR A 57 -13.83 9.83 -8.12
C THR A 57 -12.38 9.76 -7.67
N VAL A 58 -11.64 8.76 -8.16
CA VAL A 58 -10.19 8.61 -8.00
C VAL A 58 -9.53 8.85 -9.33
N TRP A 59 -8.46 9.65 -9.34
CA TRP A 59 -7.67 9.98 -10.53
C TRP A 59 -6.20 9.67 -10.29
N LEU A 60 -5.55 9.12 -11.30
CA LEU A 60 -4.11 8.87 -11.29
C LEU A 60 -3.50 9.36 -12.60
N ALA A 61 -2.46 10.17 -12.52
CA ALA A 61 -1.76 10.74 -13.69
C ALA A 61 -2.72 11.40 -14.71
N GLY A 62 -3.80 12.03 -14.25
CA GLY A 62 -4.80 12.69 -15.10
C GLY A 62 -5.90 11.77 -15.63
N ALA A 63 -5.82 10.46 -15.41
CA ALA A 63 -6.85 9.50 -15.81
C ALA A 63 -7.82 9.21 -14.66
N ASN A 64 -9.13 9.18 -14.96
CA ASN A 64 -10.17 8.77 -14.02
C ASN A 64 -10.20 7.25 -13.91
N LEU A 65 -10.03 6.71 -12.70
CA LEU A 65 -9.97 5.28 -12.42
C LEU A 65 -11.32 4.64 -12.13
N SER A 66 -12.44 5.36 -12.16
CA SER A 66 -13.76 4.85 -11.74
C SER A 66 -14.21 3.61 -12.50
N ALA A 67 -13.86 3.51 -13.80
CA ALA A 67 -14.16 2.35 -14.64
C ALA A 67 -12.97 1.38 -14.81
N THR A 68 -11.81 1.70 -14.24
CA THR A 68 -10.58 0.91 -14.40
C THR A 68 -10.59 -0.28 -13.45
N PRO A 69 -10.48 -1.53 -13.93
CA PRO A 69 -10.35 -2.71 -13.09
C PRO A 69 -9.13 -2.64 -12.17
N VAL A 70 -9.20 -3.27 -10.99
CA VAL A 70 -8.14 -3.24 -9.96
C VAL A 70 -6.75 -3.55 -10.53
N HIS A 71 -6.64 -4.64 -11.31
CA HIS A 71 -5.36 -5.10 -11.87
C HIS A 71 -4.75 -4.18 -12.94
N GLN A 72 -5.50 -3.17 -13.42
CA GLN A 72 -5.04 -2.19 -14.42
C GLN A 72 -4.76 -0.81 -13.82
N ARG A 73 -5.00 -0.60 -12.51
CA ARG A 73 -4.84 0.72 -11.87
C ARG A 73 -3.40 1.16 -11.64
N SER A 74 -2.42 0.31 -11.85
CA SER A 74 -1.01 0.58 -11.50
C SER A 74 -0.81 0.98 -10.03
N ILE A 75 -1.61 0.41 -9.13
CA ILE A 75 -1.60 0.65 -7.69
C ILE A 75 -1.18 -0.64 -6.98
N GLY A 76 -0.13 -0.57 -6.17
CA GLY A 76 0.24 -1.63 -5.23
C GLY A 76 -0.40 -1.39 -3.88
N MET A 77 -0.73 -2.46 -3.16
CA MET A 77 -1.27 -2.36 -1.80
C MET A 77 -0.62 -3.39 -0.88
N VAL A 78 -0.18 -2.94 0.29
CA VAL A 78 0.23 -3.77 1.41
C VAL A 78 -0.86 -3.70 2.46
N PHE A 79 -1.44 -4.87 2.78
CA PHE A 79 -2.50 -5.00 3.76
C PHE A 79 -1.91 -5.21 5.16
N GLN A 80 -2.66 -4.85 6.17
CA GLN A 80 -2.29 -5.03 7.58
C GLN A 80 -1.92 -6.50 7.91
N ASP A 81 -2.68 -7.47 7.38
CA ASP A 81 -2.49 -8.91 7.59
C ASP A 81 -1.56 -9.57 6.56
N ASN A 82 -0.75 -8.80 5.82
CA ASN A 82 0.14 -9.22 4.73
C ASN A 82 -0.56 -9.94 3.56
N GLN A 83 -1.58 -10.75 3.80
CA GLN A 83 -2.39 -11.53 2.84
C GLN A 83 -1.53 -12.29 1.81
N LEU A 84 -0.45 -12.93 2.27
CA LEU A 84 0.37 -13.79 1.43
C LEU A 84 -0.42 -15.06 1.06
N PHE A 85 -0.17 -15.58 -0.13
CA PHE A 85 -0.77 -16.83 -0.59
C PHE A 85 -0.06 -18.02 0.09
N PRO A 86 -0.70 -18.74 1.02
CA PRO A 86 -0.02 -19.72 1.86
C PRO A 86 0.45 -20.96 1.11
N HIS A 87 -0.15 -21.24 -0.04
CA HIS A 87 0.16 -22.38 -0.91
C HIS A 87 1.25 -22.09 -1.95
N LEU A 88 1.76 -20.85 -1.98
CA LEU A 88 2.83 -20.40 -2.88
C LEU A 88 4.12 -20.17 -2.10
N SER A 89 5.26 -20.37 -2.76
CA SER A 89 6.57 -19.99 -2.23
C SER A 89 6.70 -18.46 -2.12
N VAL A 90 7.78 -17.99 -1.48
CA VAL A 90 8.12 -16.56 -1.42
C VAL A 90 8.28 -15.98 -2.83
N ALA A 91 9.05 -16.65 -3.70
CA ALA A 91 9.24 -16.20 -5.08
C ALA A 91 7.92 -16.12 -5.84
N GLU A 92 7.05 -17.13 -5.71
CA GLU A 92 5.75 -17.15 -6.38
C GLU A 92 4.81 -16.05 -5.88
N ASN A 93 4.83 -15.76 -4.57
CA ASN A 93 4.10 -14.63 -3.99
C ASN A 93 4.57 -13.31 -4.61
N VAL A 94 5.87 -13.05 -4.62
CA VAL A 94 6.44 -11.82 -5.18
C VAL A 94 6.18 -11.76 -6.69
N ALA A 95 6.36 -12.87 -7.43
CA ALA A 95 6.15 -12.93 -8.86
C ALA A 95 4.69 -12.79 -9.31
N TYR A 96 3.71 -12.87 -8.41
CA TYR A 96 2.32 -13.04 -8.76
C TYR A 96 1.80 -11.95 -9.72
N ALA A 97 2.05 -10.68 -9.39
CA ALA A 97 1.62 -9.57 -10.23
C ALA A 97 2.30 -9.59 -11.62
N LEU A 98 3.58 -9.93 -11.69
CA LEU A 98 4.31 -10.06 -12.95
C LEU A 98 3.78 -11.21 -13.80
N ARG A 99 3.34 -12.30 -13.18
CA ARG A 99 2.70 -13.43 -13.88
C ARG A 99 1.38 -13.02 -14.50
N VAL A 100 0.54 -12.29 -13.74
CA VAL A 100 -0.74 -11.74 -14.25
C VAL A 100 -0.52 -10.77 -15.40
N GLN A 101 0.57 -10.00 -15.38
CA GLN A 101 0.97 -9.09 -16.46
C GLN A 101 1.60 -9.79 -17.68
N GLY A 102 1.75 -11.12 -17.66
CA GLY A 102 2.32 -11.88 -18.78
C GLY A 102 3.83 -11.73 -18.93
N VAL A 103 4.57 -11.27 -17.91
CA VAL A 103 6.02 -11.11 -17.96
C VAL A 103 6.70 -12.46 -18.12
N ALA A 104 7.67 -12.59 -19.05
CA ALA A 104 8.40 -13.82 -19.33
C ALA A 104 9.12 -14.38 -18.09
N THR A 105 9.20 -15.73 -17.97
CA THR A 105 9.68 -16.41 -16.77
C THR A 105 11.08 -15.96 -16.34
N ALA A 106 12.04 -15.90 -17.27
CA ALA A 106 13.40 -15.47 -16.96
C ALA A 106 13.45 -14.03 -16.39
N GLN A 107 12.68 -13.12 -16.96
CA GLN A 107 12.58 -11.73 -16.49
C GLN A 107 11.90 -11.65 -15.12
N ARG A 108 10.86 -12.48 -14.87
CA ARG A 108 10.22 -12.57 -13.55
C ARG A 108 11.21 -13.00 -12.48
N GLN A 109 11.94 -14.09 -12.72
CA GLN A 109 12.95 -14.59 -11.77
C GLN A 109 14.00 -13.54 -11.44
N GLN A 110 14.53 -12.83 -12.44
CA GLN A 110 15.48 -11.74 -12.23
C GLN A 110 14.90 -10.62 -11.36
N ARG A 111 13.66 -10.16 -11.67
CA ARG A 111 13.00 -9.08 -10.90
C ARG A 111 12.68 -9.51 -9.47
N VAL A 112 12.26 -10.77 -9.27
CA VAL A 112 11.97 -11.33 -7.93
C VAL A 112 13.23 -11.36 -7.09
N ARG A 113 14.35 -11.91 -7.63
CA ARG A 113 15.62 -11.95 -6.92
C ARG A 113 16.09 -10.55 -6.52
N ALA A 114 16.15 -9.62 -7.46
CA ALA A 114 16.52 -8.23 -7.17
C ALA A 114 15.59 -7.58 -6.13
N MET A 115 14.30 -7.91 -6.13
CA MET A 115 13.35 -7.39 -5.16
C MET A 115 13.56 -7.99 -3.76
N LEU A 116 13.84 -9.30 -3.66
CA LEU A 116 14.12 -9.97 -2.40
C LEU A 116 15.45 -9.47 -1.79
N GLU A 117 16.48 -9.27 -2.59
CA GLU A 117 17.72 -8.62 -2.15
C GLU A 117 17.45 -7.23 -1.58
N LEU A 118 16.62 -6.43 -2.27
CA LEU A 118 16.28 -5.06 -1.89
C LEU A 118 15.53 -4.97 -0.54
N VAL A 119 14.67 -5.96 -0.24
CA VAL A 119 13.99 -6.03 1.06
C VAL A 119 14.77 -6.81 2.12
N GLY A 120 16.03 -7.15 1.85
CA GLY A 120 16.93 -7.84 2.79
C GLY A 120 16.55 -9.29 3.06
N LEU A 121 16.06 -9.99 2.03
CA LEU A 121 15.67 -11.40 2.07
C LEU A 121 16.35 -12.18 0.91
N PRO A 122 17.70 -12.11 0.74
CA PRO A 122 18.37 -12.92 -0.26
C PRO A 122 18.16 -14.41 0.04
N ASP A 123 18.12 -15.25 -0.99
CA ASP A 123 18.00 -16.71 -0.90
C ASP A 123 16.70 -17.23 -0.24
N PHE A 124 15.63 -16.39 -0.21
CA PHE A 124 14.33 -16.79 0.35
C PHE A 124 13.36 -17.34 -0.70
N GLU A 125 13.74 -17.40 -1.96
CA GLU A 125 12.87 -17.70 -3.10
C GLU A 125 12.02 -18.96 -2.91
N GLU A 126 12.64 -20.04 -2.45
CA GLU A 126 12.01 -21.36 -2.33
C GLU A 126 11.34 -21.59 -0.97
N ARG A 127 11.45 -20.64 -0.03
CA ARG A 127 10.84 -20.80 1.29
C ARG A 127 9.33 -20.80 1.21
N ALA A 128 8.69 -21.67 2.00
CA ALA A 128 7.25 -21.63 2.22
C ALA A 128 6.87 -20.44 3.11
N VAL A 129 5.76 -19.79 2.79
CA VAL A 129 5.26 -18.62 3.56
C VAL A 129 5.06 -18.93 5.04
N GLY A 130 4.62 -20.17 5.37
CA GLY A 130 4.40 -20.59 6.75
C GLY A 130 5.67 -20.72 7.61
N GLN A 131 6.87 -20.64 7.00
CA GLN A 131 8.16 -20.69 7.69
C GLN A 131 8.71 -19.30 8.02
N LEU A 132 8.02 -18.23 7.58
CA LEU A 132 8.47 -16.85 7.76
C LEU A 132 8.11 -16.33 9.16
N SER A 133 9.03 -15.59 9.76
CA SER A 133 8.70 -14.73 10.90
C SER A 133 7.75 -13.60 10.47
N GLY A 134 7.07 -12.96 11.42
CA GLY A 134 6.18 -11.84 11.14
C GLY A 134 6.85 -10.69 10.35
N GLY A 135 8.10 -10.36 10.70
CA GLY A 135 8.86 -9.32 9.98
C GLY A 135 9.27 -9.74 8.56
N GLU A 136 9.65 -11.01 8.35
CA GLU A 136 9.95 -11.55 7.02
C GLU A 136 8.70 -11.56 6.15
N ALA A 137 7.56 -11.99 6.67
CA ALA A 137 6.28 -11.98 5.95
C ALA A 137 5.88 -10.56 5.52
N LYS A 138 6.09 -9.53 6.38
CA LYS A 138 5.85 -8.13 6.04
C LYS A 138 6.76 -7.66 4.90
N ARG A 139 8.06 -7.99 4.93
CA ARG A 139 9.00 -7.67 3.85
C ARG A 139 8.63 -8.35 2.54
N VAL A 140 8.17 -9.61 2.57
CA VAL A 140 7.66 -10.30 1.38
C VAL A 140 6.40 -9.62 0.83
N ALA A 141 5.48 -9.17 1.68
CA ALA A 141 4.28 -8.43 1.25
C ALA A 141 4.64 -7.09 0.58
N VAL A 142 5.62 -6.36 1.12
CA VAL A 142 6.16 -5.13 0.50
C VAL A 142 6.81 -5.46 -0.85
N ALA A 143 7.65 -6.49 -0.92
CA ALA A 143 8.29 -6.94 -2.15
C ALA A 143 7.25 -7.29 -3.24
N ARG A 144 6.20 -8.03 -2.87
CA ARG A 144 5.09 -8.39 -3.77
C ARG A 144 4.37 -7.15 -4.33
N ALA A 145 4.15 -6.14 -3.49
CA ALA A 145 3.48 -4.91 -3.92
C ALA A 145 4.36 -4.05 -4.84
N LEU A 146 5.69 -4.06 -4.63
CA LEU A 146 6.64 -3.20 -5.34
C LEU A 146 7.21 -3.80 -6.63
N VAL A 147 7.22 -5.15 -6.78
CA VAL A 147 7.88 -5.82 -7.91
C VAL A 147 7.31 -5.42 -9.28
N ALA A 148 6.03 -5.09 -9.32
CA ALA A 148 5.33 -4.63 -10.52
C ALA A 148 5.59 -3.15 -10.85
N ALA A 149 6.41 -2.46 -10.06
CA ALA A 149 6.70 -1.03 -10.17
C ALA A 149 5.42 -0.17 -10.26
N PRO A 150 4.54 -0.22 -9.24
CA PRO A 150 3.30 0.54 -9.27
C PRO A 150 3.58 2.05 -9.26
N GLN A 151 2.68 2.84 -9.85
CA GLN A 151 2.76 4.31 -9.80
C GLN A 151 2.42 4.84 -8.40
N VAL A 152 1.59 4.11 -7.64
CA VAL A 152 1.21 4.44 -6.26
C VAL A 152 1.29 3.19 -5.41
N LEU A 153 1.87 3.32 -4.22
CA LEU A 153 1.86 2.30 -3.18
C LEU A 153 0.95 2.74 -2.04
N LEU A 154 0.04 1.85 -1.67
CA LEU A 154 -0.86 2.02 -0.52
C LEU A 154 -0.38 1.11 0.62
N LEU A 155 -0.18 1.68 1.80
CA LEU A 155 0.30 0.97 2.99
C LEU A 155 -0.75 1.06 4.09
N ASP A 156 -1.34 -0.09 4.45
CA ASP A 156 -2.36 -0.20 5.49
C ASP A 156 -1.73 -0.79 6.76
N GLU A 157 -1.29 0.06 7.67
CA GLU A 157 -0.60 -0.31 8.93
C GLU A 157 0.45 -1.43 8.73
N PRO A 158 1.41 -1.27 7.78
CA PRO A 158 2.24 -2.38 7.28
C PRO A 158 3.16 -2.98 8.35
N LEU A 159 3.43 -2.27 9.44
CA LEU A 159 4.35 -2.67 10.50
C LEU A 159 3.65 -2.92 11.84
N SER A 160 2.32 -2.94 11.88
CA SER A 160 1.55 -3.22 13.09
C SER A 160 1.88 -4.60 13.68
N GLY A 161 1.85 -4.72 15.02
CA GLY A 161 2.06 -6.00 15.72
C GLY A 161 3.51 -6.48 15.78
N LEU A 162 4.49 -5.65 15.44
CA LEU A 162 5.92 -5.91 15.64
C LEU A 162 6.40 -5.32 16.98
N ASP A 163 7.45 -5.91 17.56
CA ASP A 163 8.14 -5.27 18.67
C ASP A 163 8.79 -3.94 18.25
N SER A 164 9.03 -3.05 19.21
CA SER A 164 9.45 -1.68 18.92
C SER A 164 10.79 -1.56 18.20
N ALA A 165 11.75 -2.45 18.47
CA ALA A 165 13.08 -2.41 17.86
C ALA A 165 13.00 -2.86 16.39
N LEU A 166 12.30 -3.95 16.12
CA LEU A 166 12.08 -4.46 14.76
C LEU A 166 11.22 -3.50 13.94
N HIS A 167 10.18 -2.90 14.56
CA HIS A 167 9.35 -1.88 13.94
C HIS A 167 10.18 -0.68 13.45
N ALA A 168 11.00 -0.08 14.33
CA ALA A 168 11.82 1.08 13.99
C ALA A 168 12.80 0.78 12.83
N ARG A 169 13.43 -0.40 12.88
CA ARG A 169 14.35 -0.84 11.81
C ARG A 169 13.63 -1.01 10.48
N LEU A 170 12.52 -1.73 10.46
CA LEU A 170 11.77 -1.98 9.22
C LEU A 170 11.14 -0.70 8.66
N LEU A 171 10.75 0.25 9.51
CA LEU A 171 10.25 1.55 9.10
C LEU A 171 11.35 2.35 8.37
N ALA A 172 12.56 2.37 8.94
CA ALA A 172 13.70 3.04 8.31
C ALA A 172 14.07 2.41 6.96
N ASP A 173 14.12 1.07 6.89
CA ASP A 173 14.40 0.33 5.66
C ASP A 173 13.33 0.62 4.59
N LEU A 174 12.05 0.61 4.97
CA LEU A 174 10.93 0.90 4.07
C LEU A 174 10.99 2.35 3.57
N CYS A 175 11.24 3.31 4.45
CA CYS A 175 11.38 4.72 4.10
C CYS A 175 12.51 4.94 3.08
N ALA A 176 13.70 4.37 3.36
CA ALA A 176 14.84 4.46 2.47
C ALA A 176 14.53 3.85 1.08
N LEU A 177 13.86 2.70 1.04
CA LEU A 177 13.44 2.03 -0.18
C LEU A 177 12.47 2.89 -1.02
N LEU A 178 11.44 3.45 -0.38
CA LEU A 178 10.44 4.26 -1.06
C LEU A 178 11.03 5.54 -1.63
N ARG A 179 11.90 6.22 -0.87
CA ARG A 179 12.61 7.44 -1.30
C ARG A 179 13.58 7.16 -2.44
N ALA A 180 14.38 6.10 -2.34
CA ALA A 180 15.33 5.72 -3.39
C ALA A 180 14.63 5.42 -4.74
N ARG A 181 13.37 4.95 -4.69
CA ARG A 181 12.57 4.65 -5.88
C ARG A 181 11.68 5.80 -6.34
N GLY A 182 11.55 6.86 -5.56
CA GLY A 182 10.61 7.94 -5.84
C GLY A 182 9.17 7.46 -5.91
N THR A 183 8.80 6.44 -5.10
CA THR A 183 7.49 5.81 -5.13
C THR A 183 6.45 6.72 -4.47
N THR A 184 5.43 7.16 -5.22
CA THR A 184 4.29 7.88 -4.64
C THR A 184 3.59 6.97 -3.64
N THR A 185 3.46 7.40 -2.39
CA THR A 185 2.98 6.52 -1.31
C THR A 185 1.90 7.18 -0.49
N LEU A 186 0.83 6.44 -0.22
CA LEU A 186 -0.16 6.79 0.79
C LEU A 186 -0.08 5.75 1.92
N HIS A 187 0.35 6.19 3.09
CA HIS A 187 0.53 5.38 4.28
C HIS A 187 -0.54 5.70 5.30
N VAL A 188 -1.30 4.71 5.77
CA VAL A 188 -2.25 4.91 6.85
C VAL A 188 -1.75 4.22 8.12
N THR A 189 -1.85 4.94 9.22
CA THR A 189 -1.44 4.47 10.54
C THR A 189 -2.24 5.20 11.63
N HIS A 190 -2.27 4.63 12.84
CA HIS A 190 -2.74 5.31 14.05
C HIS A 190 -1.57 5.83 14.89
N ASN A 191 -0.33 5.54 14.51
CA ASN A 191 0.88 5.94 15.23
C ASN A 191 1.48 7.22 14.62
N ARG A 192 1.39 8.34 15.37
CA ARG A 192 1.89 9.64 14.93
C ARG A 192 3.41 9.64 14.71
N ALA A 193 4.19 9.00 15.58
CA ALA A 193 5.64 8.94 15.45
C ALA A 193 6.06 8.18 14.18
N GLU A 194 5.35 7.11 13.83
CA GLU A 194 5.56 6.39 12.57
C GLU A 194 5.25 7.27 11.36
N ALA A 195 4.12 7.98 11.38
CA ALA A 195 3.73 8.89 10.30
C ALA A 195 4.76 10.00 10.07
N GLU A 196 5.23 10.64 11.15
CA GLU A 196 6.23 11.72 11.09
C GLU A 196 7.62 11.23 10.64
N ALA A 197 7.97 9.97 10.93
CA ALA A 197 9.25 9.39 10.54
C ALA A 197 9.35 9.07 9.04
N ILE A 198 8.24 8.69 8.39
CA ILE A 198 8.25 8.22 7.00
C ILE A 198 7.76 9.28 6.00
N ALA A 199 6.78 10.11 6.37
CA ALA A 199 6.03 10.95 5.44
C ALA A 199 6.66 12.32 5.22
N ASP A 200 6.48 12.85 4.02
CA ASP A 200 6.77 14.24 3.70
C ASP A 200 5.67 15.16 4.22
N ARG A 201 4.43 14.61 4.35
CA ARG A 201 3.27 15.32 4.88
C ARG A 201 2.36 14.36 5.64
N VAL A 202 1.90 14.81 6.80
CA VAL A 202 0.93 14.08 7.64
C VAL A 202 -0.40 14.82 7.63
N VAL A 203 -1.49 14.07 7.46
CA VAL A 203 -2.86 14.60 7.47
C VAL A 203 -3.76 13.75 8.37
N GLU A 204 -4.70 14.37 9.05
CA GLU A 204 -5.74 13.65 9.81
C GLU A 204 -6.87 13.27 8.85
N ILE A 205 -7.38 12.03 8.93
CA ILE A 205 -8.49 11.60 8.07
C ILE A 205 -9.74 12.47 8.25
N SER A 206 -9.99 12.95 9.46
CA SER A 206 -11.09 13.87 9.79
C SER A 206 -10.99 15.21 9.07
N SER A 207 -9.79 15.70 8.82
CA SER A 207 -9.56 16.96 8.09
C SER A 207 -9.74 16.83 6.57
N LEU A 208 -9.84 15.62 6.05
CA LEU A 208 -10.03 15.36 4.61
C LEU A 208 -11.50 15.45 4.17
N SER A 209 -12.42 15.45 5.11
CA SER A 209 -13.86 15.64 4.86
C SER A 209 -14.16 17.13 4.67
N ASN A 210 -14.80 17.50 3.56
CA ASN A 210 -15.17 18.89 3.26
C ASN A 210 -16.39 19.42 4.08
N ASN A 211 -16.83 18.67 5.07
CA ASN A 211 -17.86 19.10 6.02
C ASN A 211 -17.22 19.71 7.27
N GLN A 212 -16.40 20.75 7.11
CA GLN A 212 -16.25 21.73 8.18
C GLN A 212 -17.36 22.77 7.99
N PRO A 213 -18.12 23.09 9.06
CA PRO A 213 -19.22 24.05 9.02
C PRO A 213 -18.78 25.44 8.59
#